data_718c1381cdaef850f9692e86a5202f1b
#
_entry.id   718c1381cdaef850f9692e86a5202f1b
#
_cell.length_a   1.000
_cell.length_b   1.000
_cell.length_c   1.000
_cell.angle_alpha   90.00
_cell.angle_beta   90.00
_cell.angle_gamma   90.00
#
_symmetry.space_group_name_H-M   'P 1'
#
loop_
_entity.id
_entity.type
_entity.pdbx_description
1 polymer ?
#
loop_
_entity_poly.entity_id
_entity_poly.type
_entity_poly.pdbx_seq_one_letter_code
_entity_poly.pdbx_strand_id
1 'polypeptide(L)'
;MLNSRKTGFEAFYCQPGPEGAHEKGGVEGEIGRFRRRWFVPVPRAASLAELNAALAEADAAEDARHIAGRGATVGEDFVAERGLLLPLPPEPFATTTVLWPRADRYGRISVGKCRYSVPARLIGARVRVMLSANELRVFDGSALAAVHPRLIAAGDEHLELDHYLEILVRKPGALPGSAALAQARATGAFTSVHEAFWAAARARHGDAAGTRALIEVLLLHRRMPASQVIAGMTAALAAGSCSPDVVAVEARKHAAPNPGTGSEPDWPAARPRRSRAAVITLPRRAAELPPDARPLPSVAAYDQLLAPPAREGGA
;
A
#
# COMPACT_ATOMS: atom_id res chain seq x y z
N MET A 1 -5.78 17.39 -11.59
CA MET A 1 -6.91 18.11 -10.98
C MET A 1 -7.57 17.19 -9.96
N LEU A 2 -7.50 17.56 -8.69
CA LEU A 2 -8.21 16.85 -7.60
C LEU A 2 -9.71 16.98 -7.87
N ASN A 3 -10.42 15.88 -7.83
CA ASN A 3 -11.85 15.84 -8.13
C ASN A 3 -12.64 16.36 -6.92
N SER A 4 -12.69 17.69 -6.76
CA SER A 4 -13.35 18.40 -5.66
C SER A 4 -14.81 17.96 -5.44
N ARG A 5 -15.47 17.43 -6.47
CA ARG A 5 -16.84 16.91 -6.38
C ARG A 5 -16.97 15.65 -5.53
N LYS A 6 -15.88 14.86 -5.33
CA LYS A 6 -15.91 13.68 -4.47
C LYS A 6 -15.60 13.98 -3.00
N THR A 7 -14.97 15.09 -2.72
CA THR A 7 -14.47 15.46 -1.38
C THR A 7 -15.36 16.47 -0.66
N GLY A 8 -16.38 17.03 -1.33
CA GLY A 8 -17.35 17.94 -0.70
C GLY A 8 -16.80 19.33 -0.36
N PHE A 9 -15.64 19.71 -0.90
CA PHE A 9 -15.12 21.08 -0.72
C PHE A 9 -15.04 21.83 -2.06
N GLU A 10 -15.16 23.13 -2.02
CA GLU A 10 -14.92 24.03 -3.14
C GLU A 10 -13.47 24.48 -3.11
N ALA A 11 -12.76 24.31 -4.24
CA ALA A 11 -11.37 24.72 -4.34
C ALA A 11 -11.29 26.19 -4.81
N PHE A 12 -10.72 27.05 -3.97
CA PHE A 12 -10.36 28.42 -4.33
C PHE A 12 -8.88 28.47 -4.75
N TYR A 13 -8.61 29.01 -5.92
CA TYR A 13 -7.26 29.11 -6.45
C TYR A 13 -6.81 30.57 -6.39
N CYS A 14 -5.66 30.80 -5.78
CA CYS A 14 -5.02 32.11 -5.81
C CYS A 14 -4.64 32.49 -7.23
N GLN A 15 -4.63 33.80 -7.50
CA GLN A 15 -4.17 34.36 -8.78
C GLN A 15 -2.71 33.94 -9.03
N PRO A 16 -2.35 33.41 -10.22
CA PRO A 16 -0.96 33.09 -10.54
C PRO A 16 -0.10 34.35 -10.69
N GLY A 17 1.14 34.27 -10.20
CA GLY A 17 2.12 35.36 -10.32
C GLY A 17 2.27 36.23 -9.07
N PRO A 18 3.04 37.32 -9.18
CA PRO A 18 3.34 38.21 -8.04
C PRO A 18 2.11 38.86 -7.40
N GLU A 19 1.07 39.14 -8.18
CA GLU A 19 -0.19 39.75 -7.70
C GLU A 19 -0.99 38.85 -6.77
N GLY A 20 -0.91 37.50 -6.94
CA GLY A 20 -1.54 36.53 -6.06
C GLY A 20 -0.70 36.16 -4.83
N ALA A 21 0.50 36.65 -4.69
CA ALA A 21 1.40 36.32 -3.57
C ALA A 21 0.83 36.73 -2.21
N HIS A 22 0.08 37.86 -2.17
CA HIS A 22 -0.55 38.36 -0.94
C HIS A 22 -1.60 37.42 -0.36
N GLU A 23 -2.26 36.61 -1.18
CA GLU A 23 -3.29 35.67 -0.76
C GLU A 23 -2.69 34.46 0.00
N LYS A 24 -1.39 34.21 -0.14
CA LYS A 24 -0.65 33.11 0.50
C LYS A 24 0.18 33.52 1.71
N GLY A 25 0.34 34.80 1.95
CA GLY A 25 1.24 35.33 2.97
C GLY A 25 0.98 34.83 4.37
N GLY A 26 -0.29 34.60 4.74
CA GLY A 26 -0.68 34.03 6.03
C GLY A 26 -0.18 32.59 6.21
N VAL A 27 -0.40 31.73 5.21
CA VAL A 27 0.00 30.33 5.25
C VAL A 27 1.53 30.17 5.29
N GLU A 28 2.25 30.94 4.50
CA GLU A 28 3.72 30.92 4.49
C GLU A 28 4.31 31.41 5.81
N GLY A 29 3.72 32.43 6.40
CA GLY A 29 4.09 32.94 7.73
C GLY A 29 3.90 31.87 8.82
N GLU A 30 2.76 31.18 8.83
CA GLU A 30 2.45 30.13 9.79
C GLU A 30 3.38 28.89 9.63
N ILE A 31 3.63 28.45 8.41
CA ILE A 31 4.62 27.37 8.16
C ILE A 31 5.99 27.77 8.69
N GLY A 32 6.42 29.01 8.44
CA GLY A 32 7.70 29.52 8.94
C GLY A 32 7.74 29.58 10.47
N ARG A 33 6.64 29.99 11.11
CA ARG A 33 6.51 30.01 12.58
C ARG A 33 6.57 28.59 13.16
N PHE A 34 5.77 27.67 12.65
CA PHE A 34 5.74 26.28 13.09
C PHE A 34 7.12 25.63 12.99
N ARG A 35 7.80 25.80 11.85
CA ARG A 35 9.15 25.30 11.66
C ARG A 35 10.14 25.84 12.68
N ARG A 36 10.13 27.15 12.97
CA ARG A 36 11.03 27.75 13.97
C ARG A 36 10.74 27.24 15.38
N ARG A 37 9.50 26.97 15.71
CA ARG A 37 9.10 26.51 17.04
C ARG A 37 9.42 25.03 17.26
N TRP A 38 9.12 24.17 16.30
CA TRP A 38 9.12 22.72 16.47
C TRP A 38 10.25 22.00 15.74
N PHE A 39 10.87 22.64 14.75
CA PHE A 39 11.95 22.06 13.95
C PHE A 39 13.33 22.70 14.24
N VAL A 40 13.44 23.47 15.33
CA VAL A 40 14.72 24.03 15.77
C VAL A 40 14.94 23.69 17.24
N PRO A 41 15.92 22.81 17.55
CA PRO A 41 16.82 22.09 16.61
C PRO A 41 16.05 21.10 15.74
N VAL A 42 16.65 20.68 14.62
CA VAL A 42 16.03 19.69 13.71
C VAL A 42 15.71 18.40 14.48
N PRO A 43 14.45 17.94 14.50
CA PRO A 43 14.08 16.75 15.24
C PRO A 43 14.78 15.51 14.70
N ARG A 44 15.15 14.62 15.61
CA ARG A 44 15.73 13.31 15.29
C ARG A 44 14.68 12.25 15.61
N ALA A 45 14.37 11.39 14.64
CA ALA A 45 13.43 10.29 14.80
C ALA A 45 14.02 9.03 14.16
N ALA A 46 13.78 7.88 14.76
CA ALA A 46 14.22 6.58 14.24
C ALA A 46 13.35 6.11 13.07
N SER A 47 12.13 6.67 12.93
CA SER A 47 11.19 6.32 11.85
C SER A 47 10.28 7.50 11.50
N LEU A 48 9.65 7.43 10.32
CA LEU A 48 8.59 8.38 9.94
C LEU A 48 7.37 8.30 10.86
N ALA A 49 7.07 7.13 11.43
CA ALA A 49 5.98 6.97 12.38
C ALA A 49 6.24 7.75 13.67
N GLU A 50 7.46 7.68 14.19
CA GLU A 50 7.88 8.45 15.37
C GLU A 50 7.85 9.96 15.09
N LEU A 51 8.37 10.39 13.93
CA LEU A 51 8.29 11.79 13.53
C LEU A 51 6.85 12.28 13.41
N ASN A 52 5.96 11.49 12.82
CA ASN A 52 4.55 11.85 12.68
C ASN A 52 3.84 11.90 14.04
N ALA A 53 4.19 11.02 14.98
CA ALA A 53 3.66 11.08 16.35
C ALA A 53 4.08 12.39 17.05
N ALA A 54 5.35 12.75 16.97
CA ALA A 54 5.85 14.00 17.53
C ALA A 54 5.20 15.24 16.88
N LEU A 55 4.92 15.19 15.56
CA LEU A 55 4.19 16.26 14.87
C LEU A 55 2.73 16.35 15.33
N ALA A 56 2.06 15.23 15.55
CA ALA A 56 0.69 15.23 16.06
C ALA A 56 0.60 15.83 17.47
N GLU A 57 1.59 15.56 18.32
CA GLU A 57 1.71 16.20 19.64
C GLU A 57 1.95 17.72 19.51
N ALA A 58 2.82 18.13 18.57
CA ALA A 58 3.06 19.53 18.29
C ALA A 58 1.80 20.27 17.79
N ASP A 59 1.03 19.64 16.91
CA ASP A 59 -0.24 20.17 16.42
C ASP A 59 -1.26 20.32 17.55
N ALA A 60 -1.40 19.32 18.42
CA ALA A 60 -2.27 19.39 19.60
C ALA A 60 -1.84 20.50 20.57
N ALA A 61 -0.54 20.75 20.73
CA ALA A 61 -0.04 21.84 21.56
C ALA A 61 -0.32 23.23 20.95
N GLU A 62 -0.49 23.33 19.63
CA GLU A 62 -0.87 24.59 18.96
C GLU A 62 -2.34 24.98 19.22
N ASP A 63 -3.21 24.01 19.58
CA ASP A 63 -4.60 24.31 19.93
C ASP A 63 -4.73 25.24 21.17
N ALA A 64 -3.76 25.19 22.08
CA ALA A 64 -3.70 26.06 23.24
C ALA A 64 -3.19 27.50 22.92
N ARG A 65 -2.80 27.77 21.68
CA ARG A 65 -2.24 29.06 21.27
C ARG A 65 -3.31 30.13 21.13
N HIS A 66 -3.03 31.32 21.66
CA HIS A 66 -3.79 32.54 21.36
C HIS A 66 -3.20 33.27 20.12
N ILE A 67 -4.06 33.71 19.23
CA ILE A 67 -3.70 34.60 18.13
C ILE A 67 -3.89 36.03 18.61
N ALA A 68 -2.92 36.91 18.33
CA ALA A 68 -3.00 38.29 18.73
C ALA A 68 -4.30 38.97 18.22
N GLY A 69 -5.01 39.62 19.13
CA GLY A 69 -6.29 40.24 18.84
C GLY A 69 -7.51 39.31 18.90
N ARG A 70 -7.35 38.01 19.21
CA ARG A 70 -8.45 37.06 19.45
C ARG A 70 -8.52 36.72 20.93
N GLY A 71 -9.74 36.62 21.48
CA GLY A 71 -9.99 36.29 22.88
C GLY A 71 -9.93 34.79 23.15
N ALA A 72 -10.19 33.97 22.15
CA ALA A 72 -10.20 32.52 22.24
C ALA A 72 -8.89 31.90 21.75
N THR A 73 -8.60 30.68 22.18
CA THR A 73 -7.50 29.86 21.65
C THR A 73 -7.86 29.30 20.27
N VAL A 74 -6.86 28.80 19.54
CA VAL A 74 -7.07 28.13 18.24
C VAL A 74 -8.01 26.94 18.39
N GLY A 75 -7.86 26.13 19.45
CA GLY A 75 -8.71 24.98 19.72
C GLY A 75 -10.15 25.35 20.06
N GLU A 76 -10.38 26.43 20.84
CA GLU A 76 -11.73 26.94 21.14
C GLU A 76 -12.43 27.42 19.87
N ASP A 77 -11.74 28.21 19.04
CA ASP A 77 -12.26 28.65 17.74
C ASP A 77 -12.59 27.44 16.84
N PHE A 78 -11.72 26.42 16.81
CA PHE A 78 -11.94 25.23 16.01
C PHE A 78 -13.13 24.39 16.51
N VAL A 79 -13.34 24.28 17.83
CA VAL A 79 -14.52 23.58 18.38
C VAL A 79 -15.81 24.27 17.92
N ALA A 80 -15.85 25.59 17.87
CA ALA A 80 -16.99 26.34 17.36
C ALA A 80 -17.21 26.12 15.84
N GLU A 81 -16.12 26.12 15.06
CA GLU A 81 -16.16 25.89 13.60
C GLU A 81 -16.51 24.47 13.21
N ARG A 82 -16.05 23.49 14.00
CA ARG A 82 -16.22 22.05 13.72
C ARG A 82 -17.68 21.66 13.47
N GLY A 83 -18.62 22.29 14.14
CA GLY A 83 -20.06 22.04 13.95
C GLY A 83 -20.58 22.47 12.57
N LEU A 84 -19.86 23.34 11.87
CA LEU A 84 -20.22 23.85 10.53
C LEU A 84 -19.57 23.03 9.41
N LEU A 85 -18.57 22.18 9.74
CA LEU A 85 -17.89 21.36 8.76
C LEU A 85 -18.80 20.24 8.25
N LEU A 86 -18.72 19.95 6.96
CA LEU A 86 -19.41 18.81 6.36
C LEU A 86 -18.80 17.51 6.86
N PRO A 87 -19.61 16.42 7.00
CA PRO A 87 -19.10 15.11 7.33
C PRO A 87 -18.10 14.64 6.27
N LEU A 88 -17.03 13.99 6.72
CA LEU A 88 -16.06 13.41 5.78
C LEU A 88 -16.71 12.34 4.92
N PRO A 89 -16.30 12.20 3.64
CA PRO A 89 -16.76 11.12 2.79
C PRO A 89 -16.51 9.75 3.46
N PRO A 90 -17.42 8.77 3.31
CA PRO A 90 -17.25 7.45 3.91
C PRO A 90 -16.04 6.68 3.36
N GLU A 91 -15.62 7.01 2.14
CA GLU A 91 -14.41 6.46 1.52
C GLU A 91 -13.32 7.54 1.49
N PRO A 92 -12.15 7.26 2.09
CA PRO A 92 -11.04 8.19 2.04
C PRO A 92 -10.57 8.38 0.59
N PHE A 93 -10.04 9.56 0.30
CA PHE A 93 -9.42 9.85 -0.99
C PHE A 93 -8.20 8.96 -1.20
N ALA A 94 -8.18 8.23 -2.32
CA ALA A 94 -7.03 7.40 -2.68
C ALA A 94 -5.87 8.28 -3.16
N THR A 95 -4.83 8.42 -2.33
CA THR A 95 -3.59 9.17 -2.65
C THR A 95 -2.56 8.29 -3.37
N THR A 96 -3.02 7.27 -4.10
CA THR A 96 -2.16 6.30 -4.77
C THR A 96 -1.83 6.71 -6.20
N THR A 97 -0.57 6.51 -6.60
CA THR A 97 -0.16 6.60 -8.01
C THR A 97 -0.35 5.23 -8.66
N VAL A 98 -1.06 5.19 -9.79
CA VAL A 98 -1.28 3.95 -10.54
C VAL A 98 -0.22 3.83 -11.65
N LEU A 99 0.48 2.70 -11.66
CA LEU A 99 1.55 2.38 -12.61
C LEU A 99 1.27 1.03 -13.27
N TRP A 100 1.88 0.78 -14.44
CA TRP A 100 1.69 -0.45 -15.22
C TRP A 100 3.03 -1.05 -15.67
N PRO A 101 3.93 -1.42 -14.74
CA PRO A 101 5.19 -2.04 -15.09
C PRO A 101 4.97 -3.45 -15.67
N ARG A 102 5.97 -3.91 -16.43
CA ARG A 102 6.06 -5.29 -16.88
C ARG A 102 6.99 -6.08 -15.96
N ALA A 103 6.57 -7.28 -15.55
CA ALA A 103 7.41 -8.19 -14.79
C ALA A 103 8.54 -8.72 -15.68
N ASP A 104 9.78 -8.66 -15.19
CA ASP A 104 10.96 -9.14 -15.88
C ASP A 104 11.06 -10.69 -15.84
N ARG A 105 12.06 -11.23 -16.52
CA ARG A 105 12.33 -12.69 -16.55
C ARG A 105 12.71 -13.27 -15.18
N TYR A 106 13.02 -12.42 -14.23
CA TYR A 106 13.36 -12.80 -12.85
C TYR A 106 12.18 -12.67 -11.88
N GLY A 107 10.97 -12.42 -12.40
CA GLY A 107 9.78 -12.22 -11.57
C GLY A 107 9.82 -10.94 -10.75
N ARG A 108 10.35 -9.85 -11.29
CA ARG A 108 10.46 -8.55 -10.61
C ARG A 108 9.85 -7.45 -11.45
N ILE A 109 9.29 -6.46 -10.77
CA ILE A 109 8.87 -5.19 -11.37
C ILE A 109 9.76 -4.06 -10.85
N SER A 110 9.97 -3.04 -11.68
CA SER A 110 10.71 -1.84 -11.31
C SER A 110 9.75 -0.68 -11.08
N VAL A 111 9.79 -0.08 -9.90
CA VAL A 111 8.98 1.09 -9.53
C VAL A 111 9.88 2.06 -8.74
N GLY A 112 9.97 3.31 -9.18
CA GLY A 112 10.76 4.34 -8.50
C GLY A 112 12.25 4.01 -8.36
N LYS A 113 12.84 3.31 -9.35
CA LYS A 113 14.23 2.80 -9.34
C LYS A 113 14.49 1.68 -8.31
N CYS A 114 13.46 1.16 -7.65
CA CYS A 114 13.50 0.00 -6.76
C CYS A 114 12.89 -1.22 -7.44
N ARG A 115 13.24 -2.42 -6.99
CA ARG A 115 12.75 -3.67 -7.54
C ARG A 115 11.92 -4.43 -6.51
N TYR A 116 10.82 -5.01 -6.97
CA TYR A 116 9.89 -5.76 -6.13
C TYR A 116 9.56 -7.07 -6.81
N SER A 117 9.57 -8.17 -6.05
CA SER A 117 9.19 -9.46 -6.61
C SER A 117 7.68 -9.54 -6.83
N VAL A 118 7.29 -10.33 -7.82
CA VAL A 118 5.90 -10.70 -8.05
C VAL A 118 5.82 -12.22 -8.24
N PRO A 119 4.64 -12.84 -7.98
CA PRO A 119 4.48 -14.26 -8.23
C PRO A 119 4.98 -14.67 -9.60
N ALA A 120 5.75 -15.75 -9.65
CA ALA A 120 6.46 -16.19 -10.87
C ALA A 120 5.54 -16.43 -12.08
N ARG A 121 4.25 -16.73 -11.85
CA ARG A 121 3.23 -16.85 -12.90
C ARG A 121 3.01 -15.54 -13.68
N LEU A 122 3.41 -14.41 -13.13
CA LEU A 122 3.27 -13.08 -13.75
C LEU A 122 4.50 -12.66 -14.57
N ILE A 123 5.51 -13.51 -14.70
CA ILE A 123 6.69 -13.22 -15.52
C ILE A 123 6.25 -12.86 -16.94
N GLY A 124 6.73 -11.72 -17.43
CA GLY A 124 6.40 -11.20 -18.76
C GLY A 124 5.04 -10.48 -18.85
N ALA A 125 4.20 -10.55 -17.83
CA ALA A 125 2.92 -9.85 -17.81
C ALA A 125 3.08 -8.37 -17.44
N ARG A 126 2.14 -7.54 -17.90
CA ARG A 126 1.92 -6.19 -17.36
C ARG A 126 1.00 -6.28 -16.16
N VAL A 127 1.42 -5.70 -15.06
CA VAL A 127 0.66 -5.70 -13.81
C VAL A 127 0.25 -4.27 -13.42
N ARG A 128 -0.90 -4.14 -12.78
CA ARG A 128 -1.32 -2.85 -12.22
C ARG A 128 -0.72 -2.69 -10.84
N VAL A 129 -0.03 -1.59 -10.62
CA VAL A 129 0.58 -1.25 -9.33
C VAL A 129 -0.08 0.00 -8.78
N MET A 130 -0.48 -0.06 -7.52
CA MET A 130 -0.91 1.10 -6.73
C MET A 130 0.20 1.43 -5.74
N LEU A 131 0.87 2.56 -5.97
CA LEU A 131 1.93 3.06 -5.11
C LEU A 131 1.36 4.11 -4.15
N SER A 132 1.36 3.81 -2.87
CA SER A 132 1.00 4.73 -1.79
C SER A 132 2.24 5.33 -1.11
N ALA A 133 2.05 6.07 -0.02
CA ALA A 133 3.14 6.64 0.76
C ALA A 133 4.04 5.55 1.37
N ASN A 134 3.46 4.46 1.89
CA ASN A 134 4.15 3.47 2.70
C ASN A 134 4.21 2.07 2.05
N GLU A 135 3.36 1.79 1.08
CA GLU A 135 3.24 0.46 0.48
C GLU A 135 3.04 0.51 -1.02
N LEU A 136 3.32 -0.62 -1.64
CA LEU A 136 3.12 -0.90 -3.05
C LEU A 136 2.25 -2.15 -3.16
N ARG A 137 1.09 -2.02 -3.80
CA ARG A 137 0.16 -3.14 -4.08
C ARG A 137 0.21 -3.50 -5.54
N VAL A 138 0.41 -4.77 -5.84
CA VAL A 138 0.46 -5.32 -7.19
C VAL A 138 -0.82 -6.10 -7.47
N PHE A 139 -1.43 -5.86 -8.61
CA PHE A 139 -2.67 -6.52 -9.03
C PHE A 139 -2.47 -7.24 -10.36
N ASP A 140 -3.03 -8.44 -10.45
CA ASP A 140 -3.23 -9.20 -11.67
C ASP A 140 -4.71 -9.04 -12.06
N GLY A 141 -4.98 -8.19 -13.04
CA GLY A 141 -6.34 -7.72 -13.29
C GLY A 141 -6.96 -7.02 -12.07
N SER A 142 -7.98 -7.61 -11.47
CA SER A 142 -8.62 -7.14 -10.23
C SER A 142 -8.10 -7.83 -8.96
N ALA A 143 -7.39 -8.96 -9.10
CA ALA A 143 -6.92 -9.74 -7.97
C ALA A 143 -5.62 -9.15 -7.39
N LEU A 144 -5.55 -8.99 -6.07
CA LEU A 144 -4.34 -8.61 -5.37
C LEU A 144 -3.32 -9.77 -5.46
N ALA A 145 -2.15 -9.49 -6.05
CA ALA A 145 -1.10 -10.48 -6.28
C ALA A 145 0.06 -10.37 -5.29
N ALA A 146 0.42 -9.15 -4.86
CA ALA A 146 1.48 -8.92 -3.89
C ALA A 146 1.29 -7.57 -3.17
N VAL A 147 1.83 -7.47 -1.95
CA VAL A 147 1.93 -6.22 -1.19
C VAL A 147 3.35 -6.10 -0.67
N HIS A 148 3.98 -4.96 -0.90
CA HIS A 148 5.35 -4.70 -0.45
C HIS A 148 5.42 -3.38 0.32
N PRO A 149 6.30 -3.24 1.31
CA PRO A 149 6.66 -1.94 1.84
C PRO A 149 7.29 -1.10 0.74
N ARG A 150 6.98 0.18 0.70
CA ARG A 150 7.59 1.09 -0.27
C ARG A 150 9.06 1.31 0.05
N LEU A 151 9.93 0.99 -0.90
CA LEU A 151 11.36 1.28 -0.84
C LEU A 151 11.62 2.72 -1.33
N ILE A 152 12.62 3.38 -0.73
CA ILE A 152 12.95 4.78 -1.00
C ILE A 152 14.32 4.90 -1.66
N ALA A 153 15.30 4.10 -1.23
CA ALA A 153 16.66 4.17 -1.76
C ALA A 153 16.73 3.54 -3.16
N ALA A 154 17.25 4.29 -4.11
CA ALA A 154 17.41 3.81 -5.48
C ALA A 154 18.33 2.59 -5.53
N GLY A 155 17.87 1.52 -6.20
CA GLY A 155 18.61 0.26 -6.31
C GLY A 155 18.17 -0.81 -5.30
N ASP A 156 17.40 -0.44 -4.27
CA ASP A 156 16.89 -1.41 -3.31
C ASP A 156 15.97 -2.45 -3.95
N GLU A 157 15.98 -3.64 -3.36
CA GLU A 157 15.14 -4.75 -3.78
C GLU A 157 14.37 -5.34 -2.59
N HIS A 158 13.07 -5.59 -2.78
CA HIS A 158 12.26 -6.37 -1.84
C HIS A 158 11.75 -7.63 -2.53
N LEU A 159 12.29 -8.77 -2.10
CA LEU A 159 12.05 -10.07 -2.72
C LEU A 159 11.39 -11.01 -1.72
N GLU A 160 10.21 -11.49 -2.04
CA GLU A 160 9.49 -12.48 -1.23
C GLU A 160 9.76 -13.89 -1.77
N LEU A 161 10.22 -14.79 -0.90
CA LEU A 161 10.56 -16.15 -1.29
C LEU A 161 9.35 -16.91 -1.84
N ASP A 162 8.16 -16.64 -1.28
CA ASP A 162 6.90 -17.27 -1.70
C ASP A 162 6.61 -17.06 -3.19
N HIS A 163 6.99 -15.92 -3.76
CA HIS A 163 6.76 -15.63 -5.17
C HIS A 163 7.49 -16.56 -6.15
N TYR A 164 8.49 -17.28 -5.68
CA TYR A 164 9.34 -18.12 -6.50
C TYR A 164 9.14 -19.64 -6.27
N LEU A 165 8.34 -20.03 -5.27
CA LEU A 165 8.26 -21.44 -4.84
C LEU A 165 7.82 -22.38 -5.96
N GLU A 166 6.89 -22.00 -6.84
CA GLU A 166 6.44 -22.84 -7.95
C GLU A 166 7.55 -23.14 -8.98
N ILE A 167 8.42 -22.17 -9.22
CA ILE A 167 9.59 -22.40 -10.10
C ILE A 167 10.63 -23.22 -9.38
N LEU A 168 10.84 -22.96 -8.09
CA LEU A 168 11.83 -23.66 -7.28
C LEU A 168 11.48 -25.15 -7.06
N VAL A 169 10.20 -25.52 -7.01
CA VAL A 169 9.79 -26.94 -7.02
C VAL A 169 10.37 -27.67 -8.24
N ARG A 170 10.38 -27.00 -9.41
CA ARG A 170 10.92 -27.57 -10.67
C ARG A 170 12.44 -27.53 -10.73
N LYS A 171 13.06 -26.55 -10.06
CA LYS A 171 14.51 -26.32 -10.03
C LYS A 171 15.01 -26.14 -8.60
N PRO A 172 14.95 -27.15 -7.74
CA PRO A 172 15.26 -27.02 -6.31
C PRO A 172 16.70 -26.56 -6.06
N GLY A 173 17.65 -26.95 -6.93
CA GLY A 173 19.04 -26.52 -6.82
C GLY A 173 19.28 -25.01 -6.92
N ALA A 174 18.29 -24.22 -7.35
CA ALA A 174 18.40 -22.77 -7.38
C ALA A 174 18.08 -22.10 -6.04
N LEU A 175 17.44 -22.80 -5.08
CA LEU A 175 17.06 -22.26 -3.79
C LEU A 175 18.27 -21.78 -2.95
N PRO A 176 19.37 -22.58 -2.79
CA PRO A 176 20.47 -22.19 -1.90
C PRO A 176 21.12 -20.85 -2.23
N GLY A 177 21.21 -20.50 -3.52
CA GLY A 177 21.83 -19.26 -4.00
C GLY A 177 20.83 -18.14 -4.29
N SER A 178 19.55 -18.26 -3.91
CA SER A 178 18.57 -17.24 -4.27
C SER A 178 18.63 -16.02 -3.32
N ALA A 179 18.60 -14.82 -3.90
CA ALA A 179 18.54 -13.58 -3.13
C ALA A 179 17.26 -13.50 -2.27
N ALA A 180 16.15 -14.09 -2.73
CA ALA A 180 14.90 -14.13 -1.96
C ALA A 180 15.04 -14.96 -0.69
N LEU A 181 15.78 -16.07 -0.72
CA LEU A 181 16.09 -16.84 0.50
C LEU A 181 17.00 -16.04 1.43
N ALA A 182 18.00 -15.34 0.90
CA ALA A 182 18.87 -14.49 1.71
C ALA A 182 18.06 -13.40 2.44
N GLN A 183 17.11 -12.75 1.76
CA GLN A 183 16.21 -11.78 2.40
C GLN A 183 15.28 -12.43 3.42
N ALA A 184 14.70 -13.60 3.12
CA ALA A 184 13.84 -14.33 4.06
C ALA A 184 14.59 -14.70 5.36
N ARG A 185 15.88 -15.05 5.27
CA ARG A 185 16.76 -15.26 6.43
C ARG A 185 16.99 -13.97 7.21
N ALA A 186 17.34 -12.88 6.51
CA ALA A 186 17.62 -11.58 7.13
C ALA A 186 16.41 -11.01 7.88
N THR A 187 15.20 -11.22 7.36
CA THR A 187 13.94 -10.78 7.97
C THR A 187 13.40 -11.73 9.04
N GLY A 188 14.02 -12.91 9.24
CA GLY A 188 13.54 -13.93 10.19
C GLY A 188 12.32 -14.72 9.69
N ALA A 189 11.87 -14.51 8.46
CA ALA A 189 10.81 -15.31 7.85
C ALA A 189 11.25 -16.76 7.59
N PHE A 190 12.54 -16.98 7.35
CA PHE A 190 13.17 -18.28 7.26
C PHE A 190 13.98 -18.54 8.54
N THR A 191 13.42 -19.35 9.43
CA THR A 191 13.93 -19.57 10.80
C THR A 191 14.93 -20.72 10.88
N SER A 192 15.57 -20.90 12.05
CA SER A 192 16.45 -22.05 12.35
C SER A 192 15.74 -23.40 12.20
N VAL A 193 14.42 -23.47 12.43
CA VAL A 193 13.64 -24.70 12.24
C VAL A 193 13.57 -25.07 10.75
N HIS A 194 13.42 -24.09 9.86
CA HIS A 194 13.49 -24.33 8.41
C HIS A 194 14.87 -24.84 7.99
N GLU A 195 15.95 -24.29 8.54
CA GLU A 195 17.32 -24.75 8.27
C GLU A 195 17.52 -26.19 8.75
N ALA A 196 17.07 -26.51 9.96
CA ALA A 196 17.18 -27.83 10.53
C ALA A 196 16.40 -28.88 9.70
N PHE A 197 15.17 -28.57 9.30
CA PHE A 197 14.37 -29.43 8.43
C PHE A 197 15.04 -29.63 7.07
N TRP A 198 15.53 -28.55 6.48
CA TRP A 198 16.23 -28.64 5.19
C TRP A 198 17.48 -29.50 5.26
N ALA A 199 18.30 -29.31 6.30
CA ALA A 199 19.49 -30.12 6.50
C ALA A 199 19.15 -31.62 6.67
N ALA A 200 18.16 -31.95 7.50
CA ALA A 200 17.70 -33.32 7.72
C ALA A 200 17.12 -33.93 6.44
N ALA A 201 16.30 -33.19 5.71
CA ALA A 201 15.70 -33.62 4.45
C ALA A 201 16.77 -33.90 3.37
N ARG A 202 17.79 -33.06 3.27
CA ARG A 202 18.91 -33.25 2.33
C ARG A 202 19.78 -34.46 2.72
N ALA A 203 20.06 -34.62 3.99
CA ALA A 203 20.82 -35.79 4.49
C ALA A 203 20.10 -37.12 4.19
N ARG A 204 18.75 -37.10 4.27
CA ARG A 204 17.96 -38.32 4.06
C ARG A 204 17.65 -38.65 2.62
N HIS A 205 17.35 -37.60 1.80
CA HIS A 205 16.81 -37.76 0.44
C HIS A 205 17.75 -37.25 -0.66
N GLY A 206 18.91 -36.72 -0.29
CA GLY A 206 19.82 -36.02 -1.20
C GLY A 206 19.39 -34.57 -1.48
N ASP A 207 20.27 -33.78 -2.08
CA ASP A 207 20.14 -32.35 -2.21
C ASP A 207 18.87 -31.92 -2.95
N ALA A 208 18.58 -32.50 -4.08
CA ALA A 208 17.45 -32.09 -4.92
C ALA A 208 16.09 -32.49 -4.29
N ALA A 209 15.96 -33.73 -3.82
CA ALA A 209 14.70 -34.22 -3.24
C ALA A 209 14.45 -33.59 -1.86
N GLY A 210 15.50 -33.47 -1.02
CA GLY A 210 15.38 -32.82 0.28
C GLY A 210 15.05 -31.35 0.17
N THR A 211 15.61 -30.62 -0.83
CA THR A 211 15.26 -29.23 -1.09
C THR A 211 13.82 -29.09 -1.62
N ARG A 212 13.36 -30.03 -2.45
CA ARG A 212 11.95 -30.05 -2.90
C ARG A 212 11.00 -30.26 -1.72
N ALA A 213 11.30 -31.18 -0.80
CA ALA A 213 10.49 -31.38 0.40
C ALA A 213 10.39 -30.11 1.25
N LEU A 214 11.49 -29.37 1.42
CA LEU A 214 11.42 -28.05 2.08
C LEU A 214 10.51 -27.08 1.33
N ILE A 215 10.63 -26.97 0.00
CA ILE A 215 9.81 -26.04 -0.79
C ILE A 215 8.32 -26.39 -0.65
N GLU A 216 7.97 -27.66 -0.63
CA GLU A 216 6.59 -28.13 -0.41
C GLU A 216 6.08 -27.73 0.98
N VAL A 217 6.94 -27.81 2.01
CA VAL A 217 6.62 -27.28 3.35
C VAL A 217 6.44 -25.77 3.34
N LEU A 218 7.29 -25.01 2.64
CA LEU A 218 7.14 -23.56 2.53
C LEU A 218 5.82 -23.17 1.86
N LEU A 219 5.31 -23.95 0.91
CA LEU A 219 4.00 -23.74 0.30
C LEU A 219 2.83 -23.89 1.29
N LEU A 220 3.02 -24.58 2.43
CA LEU A 220 2.00 -24.70 3.47
C LEU A 220 1.69 -23.35 4.13
N HIS A 221 2.66 -22.43 4.17
CA HIS A 221 2.45 -21.08 4.72
C HIS A 221 1.37 -20.28 3.99
N ARG A 222 1.02 -20.64 2.76
CA ARG A 222 -0.10 -20.03 2.04
C ARG A 222 -1.48 -20.42 2.59
N ARG A 223 -1.55 -21.50 3.36
CA ARG A 223 -2.81 -22.09 3.86
C ARG A 223 -2.88 -22.17 5.38
N MET A 224 -1.74 -22.06 6.05
CA MET A 224 -1.61 -22.19 7.50
C MET A 224 -0.75 -21.07 8.06
N PRO A 225 -1.04 -20.59 9.27
CA PRO A 225 -0.19 -19.63 9.97
C PRO A 225 1.24 -20.15 10.13
N ALA A 226 2.21 -19.25 10.07
CA ALA A 226 3.64 -19.61 10.18
C ALA A 226 3.96 -20.37 11.47
N SER A 227 3.35 -19.99 12.60
CA SER A 227 3.53 -20.68 13.89
C SER A 227 3.11 -22.15 13.85
N GLN A 228 2.02 -22.48 13.16
CA GLN A 228 1.56 -23.86 13.00
C GLN A 228 2.50 -24.69 12.13
N VAL A 229 2.94 -24.11 11.00
CA VAL A 229 3.89 -24.81 10.10
C VAL A 229 5.22 -25.06 10.82
N ILE A 230 5.74 -24.08 11.55
CA ILE A 230 6.98 -24.21 12.33
C ILE A 230 6.83 -25.27 13.43
N ALA A 231 5.70 -25.29 14.15
CA ALA A 231 5.41 -26.35 15.15
C ALA A 231 5.32 -27.73 14.49
N GLY A 232 4.65 -27.83 13.33
CA GLY A 232 4.56 -29.06 12.55
C GLY A 232 5.92 -29.56 12.06
N MET A 233 6.80 -28.68 11.61
CA MET A 233 8.18 -29.02 11.23
C MET A 233 8.96 -29.56 12.43
N THR A 234 8.83 -28.88 13.58
CA THR A 234 9.50 -29.34 14.83
C THR A 234 9.05 -30.70 15.25
N ALA A 235 7.73 -30.96 15.23
CA ALA A 235 7.16 -32.27 15.56
C ALA A 235 7.59 -33.37 14.56
N ALA A 236 7.58 -33.08 13.28
CA ALA A 236 8.04 -33.98 12.24
C ALA A 236 9.52 -34.34 12.41
N LEU A 237 10.38 -33.39 12.70
CA LEU A 237 11.80 -33.58 12.98
C LEU A 237 11.99 -34.47 14.22
N ALA A 238 11.26 -34.23 15.31
CA ALA A 238 11.30 -35.04 16.53
C ALA A 238 10.89 -36.51 16.26
N ALA A 239 9.94 -36.70 15.33
CA ALA A 239 9.53 -38.05 14.87
C ALA A 239 10.50 -38.66 13.83
N GLY A 240 11.61 -37.98 13.49
CA GLY A 240 12.56 -38.43 12.47
C GLY A 240 12.01 -38.41 11.04
N SER A 241 10.95 -37.65 10.78
CA SER A 241 10.32 -37.52 9.45
C SER A 241 10.68 -36.21 8.76
N CYS A 242 10.96 -36.27 7.45
CA CYS A 242 11.14 -35.13 6.58
C CYS A 242 10.08 -35.05 5.46
N SER A 243 8.91 -35.69 5.68
CA SER A 243 7.80 -35.66 4.74
C SER A 243 6.97 -34.39 4.91
N PRO A 244 6.69 -33.65 3.82
CA PRO A 244 5.80 -32.49 3.85
C PRO A 244 4.38 -32.82 4.34
N ASP A 245 3.89 -34.05 4.05
CA ASP A 245 2.56 -34.51 4.50
C ASP A 245 2.51 -34.67 6.02
N VAL A 246 3.58 -35.23 6.63
CA VAL A 246 3.69 -35.35 8.09
C VAL A 246 3.71 -33.96 8.73
N VAL A 247 4.50 -33.02 8.15
CA VAL A 247 4.49 -31.62 8.61
C VAL A 247 3.08 -31.00 8.53
N ALA A 248 2.36 -31.22 7.43
CA ALA A 248 1.00 -30.72 7.26
C ALA A 248 0.00 -31.31 8.27
N VAL A 249 0.13 -32.60 8.61
CA VAL A 249 -0.70 -33.26 9.65
C VAL A 249 -0.39 -32.69 11.03
N GLU A 250 0.89 -32.63 11.39
CA GLU A 250 1.32 -32.11 12.69
C GLU A 250 0.96 -30.62 12.84
N ALA A 251 1.13 -29.80 11.79
CA ALA A 251 0.75 -28.39 11.80
C ALA A 251 -0.75 -28.18 12.12
N ARG A 252 -1.62 -29.04 11.58
CA ARG A 252 -3.08 -28.97 11.88
C ARG A 252 -3.40 -29.32 13.34
N LYS A 253 -2.64 -30.19 14.01
CA LYS A 253 -2.81 -30.48 15.45
C LYS A 253 -2.51 -29.26 16.33
N HIS A 254 -1.64 -28.37 15.85
CA HIS A 254 -1.30 -27.11 16.52
C HIS A 254 -2.22 -25.94 16.12
N ALA A 255 -3.27 -26.19 15.33
CA ALA A 255 -4.33 -25.21 15.15
C ALA A 255 -4.97 -24.96 16.53
N ALA A 256 -4.93 -23.71 17.02
CA ALA A 256 -5.69 -23.35 18.21
C ALA A 256 -7.16 -23.74 17.94
N PRO A 257 -7.87 -24.32 18.93
CA PRO A 257 -9.29 -24.57 18.77
C PRO A 257 -9.93 -23.25 18.39
N ASN A 258 -10.61 -23.25 17.24
CA ASN A 258 -11.32 -22.06 16.77
C ASN A 258 -12.28 -21.66 17.90
N PRO A 259 -12.18 -20.46 18.52
CA PRO A 259 -13.08 -20.08 19.60
C PRO A 259 -14.55 -19.96 19.15
N GLY A 260 -14.86 -20.40 17.94
CA GLY A 260 -16.17 -20.30 17.28
C GLY A 260 -16.92 -21.60 17.04
N THR A 261 -16.51 -22.77 17.64
CA THR A 261 -17.35 -23.99 17.58
C THR A 261 -18.14 -24.26 18.84
N GLY A 262 -18.50 -23.22 19.58
CA GLY A 262 -19.28 -23.30 20.82
C GLY A 262 -20.28 -22.18 20.97
N SER A 263 -20.98 -21.85 19.92
CA SER A 263 -22.30 -21.24 19.83
C SER A 263 -22.52 -20.93 18.35
N GLU A 264 -23.61 -21.41 17.78
CA GLU A 264 -24.10 -20.85 16.51
C GLU A 264 -24.13 -19.35 16.68
N PRO A 265 -23.45 -18.58 15.80
CA PRO A 265 -23.68 -17.15 15.80
C PRO A 265 -25.16 -16.97 15.50
N ASP A 266 -25.86 -16.34 16.41
CA ASP A 266 -27.21 -15.80 16.18
C ASP A 266 -27.07 -14.80 15.00
N TRP A 267 -27.08 -15.38 13.78
CA TRP A 267 -27.03 -14.63 12.55
C TRP A 267 -28.40 -13.97 12.43
N PRO A 268 -28.51 -12.65 12.54
CA PRO A 268 -29.78 -11.99 12.31
C PRO A 268 -30.32 -12.47 10.98
N ALA A 269 -31.53 -13.01 11.02
CA ALA A 269 -32.26 -13.60 9.91
C ALA A 269 -31.98 -12.87 8.60
N ALA A 270 -31.61 -13.63 7.59
CA ALA A 270 -31.14 -13.24 6.26
C ALA A 270 -31.56 -11.83 5.85
N ARG A 271 -30.58 -10.93 5.73
CA ARG A 271 -30.79 -9.66 5.03
C ARG A 271 -31.49 -9.99 3.71
N PRO A 272 -32.58 -9.30 3.38
CA PRO A 272 -33.28 -9.55 2.13
C PRO A 272 -32.23 -9.49 1.01
N ARG A 273 -32.20 -10.52 0.18
CA ARG A 273 -31.33 -10.59 -1.01
C ARG A 273 -31.45 -9.23 -1.68
N ARG A 274 -30.34 -8.47 -1.69
CA ARG A 274 -30.28 -7.25 -2.50
C ARG A 274 -30.76 -7.65 -3.88
N SER A 275 -31.86 -7.07 -4.31
CA SER A 275 -32.34 -7.20 -5.68
C SER A 275 -31.12 -6.96 -6.57
N ARG A 276 -30.91 -7.85 -7.54
CA ARG A 276 -29.89 -7.67 -8.58
C ARG A 276 -30.00 -6.21 -9.02
N ALA A 277 -28.98 -5.42 -8.76
CA ALA A 277 -28.92 -4.05 -9.26
C ALA A 277 -29.15 -4.15 -10.77
N ALA A 278 -30.25 -3.58 -11.24
CA ALA A 278 -30.54 -3.57 -12.66
C ALA A 278 -29.37 -2.90 -13.36
N VAL A 279 -28.75 -3.60 -14.31
CA VAL A 279 -27.68 -3.04 -15.12
C VAL A 279 -28.34 -1.95 -15.99
N ILE A 280 -28.17 -0.69 -15.59
CA ILE A 280 -28.65 0.45 -16.36
C ILE A 280 -27.61 0.69 -17.46
N THR A 281 -28.01 0.51 -18.71
CA THR A 281 -27.15 0.79 -19.86
C THR A 281 -26.85 2.28 -19.96
N LEU A 282 -25.62 2.63 -20.38
CA LEU A 282 -25.13 4.02 -20.52
C LEU A 282 -26.13 4.96 -21.26
N PRO A 283 -26.79 4.57 -22.37
CA PRO A 283 -27.78 5.42 -23.06
C PRO A 283 -28.97 5.79 -22.17
N ARG A 284 -29.45 4.87 -21.32
CA ARG A 284 -30.57 5.11 -20.41
C ARG A 284 -30.21 6.04 -19.28
N ARG A 285 -28.97 5.94 -18.79
CA ARG A 285 -28.44 6.81 -17.76
C ARG A 285 -28.17 8.24 -18.27
N ALA A 286 -27.77 8.37 -19.53
CA ALA A 286 -27.58 9.66 -20.19
C ALA A 286 -28.91 10.41 -20.40
N ALA A 287 -30.01 9.68 -20.66
CA ALA A 287 -31.34 10.25 -20.83
C ALA A 287 -31.97 10.76 -19.51
N GLU A 288 -31.48 10.26 -18.34
CA GLU A 288 -31.96 10.66 -17.02
C GLU A 288 -31.12 11.82 -16.41
N LEU A 289 -30.05 12.24 -17.07
CA LEU A 289 -29.22 13.37 -16.62
C LEU A 289 -29.88 14.70 -17.03
N PRO A 290 -29.91 15.70 -16.12
CA PRO A 290 -30.35 17.02 -16.52
C PRO A 290 -29.46 17.56 -17.65
N PRO A 291 -30.02 18.35 -18.59
CA PRO A 291 -29.27 18.90 -19.70
C PRO A 291 -28.06 19.69 -19.19
N ASP A 292 -26.90 19.44 -19.77
CA ASP A 292 -25.69 20.19 -19.43
C ASP A 292 -25.77 21.59 -20.01
N ALA A 293 -26.17 22.54 -19.16
CA ALA A 293 -26.31 23.95 -19.51
C ALA A 293 -25.00 24.73 -19.42
N ARG A 294 -23.86 24.08 -19.18
CA ARG A 294 -22.57 24.75 -19.08
C ARG A 294 -22.09 25.20 -20.46
N PRO A 295 -21.62 26.45 -20.60
CA PRO A 295 -21.00 26.84 -21.84
C PRO A 295 -19.79 25.96 -22.14
N LEU A 296 -19.62 25.57 -23.40
CA LEU A 296 -18.44 24.83 -23.83
C LEU A 296 -17.17 25.63 -23.49
N PRO A 297 -16.13 24.99 -22.93
CA PRO A 297 -14.89 25.68 -22.63
C PRO A 297 -14.30 26.27 -23.92
N SER A 298 -14.12 27.59 -23.94
CA SER A 298 -13.48 28.28 -25.06
C SER A 298 -11.97 28.06 -24.98
N VAL A 299 -11.36 27.58 -26.04
CA VAL A 299 -9.90 27.48 -26.19
C VAL A 299 -9.26 28.75 -26.73
N ALA A 300 -10.04 29.77 -27.03
CA ALA A 300 -9.58 31.04 -27.65
C ALA A 300 -8.45 31.75 -26.86
N ALA A 301 -8.45 31.62 -25.54
CA ALA A 301 -7.37 32.14 -24.70
C ALA A 301 -6.04 31.39 -24.89
N TYR A 302 -6.09 30.10 -25.26
CA TYR A 302 -4.90 29.30 -25.55
C TYR A 302 -4.41 29.52 -26.98
N ASP A 303 -5.31 29.81 -27.92
CA ASP A 303 -4.95 30.10 -29.30
C ASP A 303 -4.15 31.43 -29.39
N GLN A 304 -4.41 32.37 -28.48
CA GLN A 304 -3.61 33.60 -28.37
C GLN A 304 -2.15 33.35 -27.96
N LEU A 305 -1.88 32.28 -27.21
CA LEU A 305 -0.51 31.89 -26.83
C LEU A 305 0.27 31.26 -27.99
N LEU A 306 -0.43 30.79 -29.01
CA LEU A 306 0.16 30.19 -30.21
C LEU A 306 0.35 31.19 -31.33
N ALA A 307 -0.18 32.43 -31.19
CA ALA A 307 0.03 33.49 -32.16
C ALA A 307 1.51 33.93 -32.14
N PRO A 308 2.20 33.97 -33.30
CA PRO A 308 3.57 34.48 -33.37
C PRO A 308 3.62 35.91 -32.88
N PRO A 309 4.67 36.33 -32.14
CA PRO A 309 4.81 37.70 -31.68
C PRO A 309 4.78 38.68 -32.87
N ALA A 310 4.00 39.72 -32.75
CA ALA A 310 3.93 40.80 -33.75
C ALA A 310 5.36 41.27 -34.01
N ARG A 311 5.81 41.23 -35.25
CA ARG A 311 7.08 41.85 -35.67
C ARG A 311 6.91 43.34 -35.46
N GLU A 312 7.57 43.93 -34.48
CA GLU A 312 7.73 45.35 -34.37
C GLU A 312 8.48 45.79 -35.64
N GLY A 313 7.74 46.50 -36.51
CA GLY A 313 8.30 47.13 -37.69
C GLY A 313 9.22 48.26 -37.24
N GLY A 314 10.53 48.05 -37.46
CA GLY A 314 11.51 49.12 -37.34
C GLY A 314 11.24 50.15 -38.42
N ALA A 315 11.07 51.39 -38.01
CA ALA A 315 11.27 52.62 -38.84
C ALA A 315 12.63 53.20 -38.52
#